data_b212cb3888f5821cabcb8cd8fac9c58f
#
_entry.id   b212cb3888f5821cabcb8cd8fac9c58f
#
_cell.length_a   1.000
_cell.length_b   1.000
_cell.length_c   1.000
_cell.angle_alpha   90.00
_cell.angle_beta   90.00
_cell.angle_gamma   90.00
#
_symmetry.space_group_name_H-M   'P 1'
#
loop_
_entity.id
_entity.type
_entity.pdbx_description
1 polymer ?
#
loop_
_entity_poly.entity_id
_entity_poly.type
_entity_poly.pdbx_seq_one_letter_code
_entity_poly.pdbx_strand_id
1 'polypeptide(L)'
;MLSRRHLRVKVMQALFAYQRSGGAELAIGEKLLNHSLTRVYDLYIHQLSLIVEVHSFAKQQIEDGKNKRMPTEHDLNPNMRFVENRVLVQLENHPQLEKHISARKINWSEHLELIRRIFTAFKESEEYVEYMNGDEPNYKDQRRIIYKLYEDYLLVNEHLQSIFEEKSMLWMNDFEQVGEMVVRTISDFKKDVDFGGTLKPMYKDEEEDKALVRDLFRKTATNNLEYQKMIEEKLVNWDLERVASTDMLLMKMALSEFINISSIPTKVTMNEYIEISKEYSTPKSKVFINGILDKLLAELKEQGKIKKMGKGLIGN
;
A
#
# COMPACT_ATOMS: atom_id res chain seq x y z
N MET A 1 4.09 -6.57 -2.23
CA MET A 1 3.16 -6.74 -3.37
C MET A 1 1.82 -6.16 -3.00
N LEU A 2 1.25 -5.37 -3.86
CA LEU A 2 -0.10 -4.84 -3.68
C LEU A 2 -1.13 -5.97 -3.69
N SER A 3 -2.13 -5.86 -2.83
CA SER A 3 -3.26 -6.79 -2.86
C SER A 3 -4.16 -6.45 -4.07
N ARG A 4 -4.91 -7.43 -4.59
CA ARG A 4 -5.89 -7.17 -5.66
C ARG A 4 -7.02 -6.23 -5.20
N ARG A 5 -7.27 -6.15 -3.88
CA ARG A 5 -8.17 -5.13 -3.31
C ARG A 5 -7.59 -3.73 -3.52
N HIS A 6 -6.33 -3.53 -3.18
CA HIS A 6 -5.67 -2.25 -3.37
C HIS A 6 -5.64 -1.82 -4.85
N LEU A 7 -5.39 -2.77 -5.76
CA LEU A 7 -5.49 -2.50 -7.21
C LEU A 7 -6.88 -2.03 -7.62
N ARG A 8 -7.97 -2.64 -7.08
CA ARG A 8 -9.34 -2.19 -7.31
C ARG A 8 -9.60 -0.78 -6.77
N VAL A 9 -9.06 -0.46 -5.59
CA VAL A 9 -9.13 0.89 -5.01
C VAL A 9 -8.46 1.91 -5.95
N LYS A 10 -7.28 1.62 -6.49
CA LYS A 10 -6.61 2.51 -7.46
C LYS A 10 -7.43 2.68 -8.74
N VAL A 11 -8.04 1.62 -9.24
CA VAL A 11 -8.95 1.71 -10.40
C VAL A 11 -10.18 2.57 -10.06
N MET A 12 -10.78 2.39 -8.87
CA MET A 12 -11.90 3.20 -8.39
C MET A 12 -11.54 4.69 -8.34
N GLN A 13 -10.42 5.03 -7.72
CA GLN A 13 -9.95 6.42 -7.61
C GLN A 13 -9.72 7.05 -9.00
N ALA A 14 -9.09 6.31 -9.91
CA ALA A 14 -8.85 6.78 -11.27
C ALA A 14 -10.14 6.94 -12.08
N LEU A 15 -11.10 6.00 -11.94
CA LEU A 15 -12.41 6.11 -12.59
C LEU A 15 -13.22 7.28 -12.04
N PHE A 16 -13.18 7.49 -10.72
CA PHE A 16 -13.87 8.62 -10.10
C PHE A 16 -13.33 9.95 -10.61
N ALA A 17 -11.99 10.12 -10.67
CA ALA A 17 -11.35 11.30 -11.22
C ALA A 17 -11.68 11.47 -12.71
N TYR A 18 -11.63 10.39 -13.49
CA TYR A 18 -11.96 10.38 -14.91
C TYR A 18 -13.41 10.82 -15.18
N GLN A 19 -14.37 10.31 -14.42
CA GLN A 19 -15.78 10.71 -14.56
C GLN A 19 -16.00 12.19 -14.18
N ARG A 20 -15.33 12.67 -13.13
CA ARG A 20 -15.42 14.08 -12.69
C ARG A 20 -14.79 15.05 -13.68
N SER A 21 -13.80 14.64 -14.45
CA SER A 21 -13.18 15.44 -15.51
C SER A 21 -13.97 15.46 -16.84
N GLY A 22 -15.18 14.87 -16.84
CA GLY A 22 -16.05 14.81 -18.02
C GLY A 22 -15.83 13.57 -18.90
N GLY A 23 -14.91 12.67 -18.56
CA GLY A 23 -14.77 11.35 -19.22
C GLY A 23 -14.41 11.38 -20.71
N ALA A 24 -13.79 12.47 -21.19
CA ALA A 24 -13.65 12.71 -22.64
C ALA A 24 -12.67 11.75 -23.33
N GLU A 25 -11.51 11.46 -22.71
CA GLU A 25 -10.48 10.61 -23.33
C GLU A 25 -10.05 9.47 -22.40
N LEU A 26 -10.35 8.24 -22.78
CA LEU A 26 -10.02 7.03 -22.03
C LEU A 26 -8.50 6.92 -21.75
N ALA A 27 -7.68 7.31 -22.74
CA ALA A 27 -6.22 7.28 -22.63
C ALA A 27 -5.67 8.17 -21.49
N ILE A 28 -6.31 9.32 -21.22
CA ILE A 28 -5.93 10.21 -20.12
C ILE A 28 -6.20 9.52 -18.77
N GLY A 29 -7.36 8.88 -18.63
CA GLY A 29 -7.71 8.13 -17.43
C GLY A 29 -6.75 6.95 -17.17
N GLU A 30 -6.38 6.21 -18.22
CA GLU A 30 -5.39 5.13 -18.13
C GLU A 30 -3.99 5.63 -17.74
N LYS A 31 -3.59 6.78 -18.27
CA LYS A 31 -2.31 7.40 -17.90
C LYS A 31 -2.31 7.80 -16.42
N LEU A 32 -3.42 8.38 -15.94
CA LEU A 32 -3.59 8.73 -14.52
C LEU A 32 -3.52 7.48 -13.64
N LEU A 33 -4.22 6.41 -14.01
CA LEU A 33 -4.20 5.13 -13.29
C LEU A 33 -2.79 4.55 -13.20
N ASN A 34 -2.08 4.44 -14.33
CA ASN A 34 -0.72 3.92 -14.36
C ASN A 34 0.24 4.79 -13.54
N HIS A 35 0.07 6.11 -13.60
CA HIS A 35 0.84 7.03 -12.78
C HIS A 35 0.56 6.80 -11.28
N SER A 36 -0.70 6.68 -10.87
CA SER A 36 -1.06 6.44 -9.47
C SER A 36 -0.45 5.13 -8.93
N LEU A 37 -0.47 4.05 -9.72
CA LEU A 37 0.16 2.78 -9.35
C LEU A 37 1.67 2.91 -9.18
N THR A 38 2.35 3.60 -10.13
CA THR A 38 3.79 3.86 -10.01
C THR A 38 4.11 4.63 -8.72
N ARG A 39 3.29 5.63 -8.38
CA ARG A 39 3.46 6.41 -7.15
C ARG A 39 3.31 5.58 -5.86
N VAL A 40 2.47 4.53 -5.85
CA VAL A 40 2.41 3.60 -4.71
C VAL A 40 3.76 2.90 -4.49
N TYR A 41 4.41 2.46 -5.56
CA TYR A 41 5.74 1.84 -5.44
C TYR A 41 6.81 2.86 -5.00
N ASP A 42 6.68 4.12 -5.44
CA ASP A 42 7.55 5.19 -4.97
C ASP A 42 7.41 5.39 -3.45
N LEU A 43 6.20 5.36 -2.90
CA LEU A 43 5.95 5.43 -1.47
C LEU A 43 6.63 4.28 -0.71
N TYR A 44 6.56 3.05 -1.24
CA TYR A 44 7.25 1.89 -0.67
C TYR A 44 8.76 2.11 -0.57
N ILE A 45 9.37 2.65 -1.60
CA ILE A 45 10.81 2.97 -1.60
C ILE A 45 11.12 4.10 -0.60
N HIS A 46 10.27 5.13 -0.50
CA HIS A 46 10.46 6.18 0.50
C HIS A 46 10.39 5.65 1.93
N GLN A 47 9.45 4.75 2.23
CA GLN A 47 9.33 4.17 3.58
C GLN A 47 10.54 3.27 3.92
N LEU A 48 11.05 2.48 2.97
CA LEU A 48 12.29 1.73 3.17
C LEU A 48 13.50 2.65 3.35
N SER A 49 13.61 3.71 2.54
CA SER A 49 14.71 4.66 2.65
C SER A 49 14.70 5.42 3.98
N LEU A 50 13.55 5.63 4.58
CA LEU A 50 13.44 6.25 5.89
C LEU A 50 14.07 5.38 6.99
N ILE A 51 13.91 4.05 6.93
CA ILE A 51 14.58 3.12 7.87
C ILE A 51 16.10 3.23 7.73
N VAL A 52 16.60 3.30 6.48
CA VAL A 52 18.03 3.50 6.20
C VAL A 52 18.51 4.84 6.75
N GLU A 53 17.71 5.89 6.63
CA GLU A 53 18.06 7.22 7.13
C GLU A 53 18.14 7.24 8.68
N VAL A 54 17.20 6.58 9.37
CA VAL A 54 17.30 6.40 10.84
C VAL A 54 18.58 5.66 11.23
N HIS A 55 18.97 4.64 10.46
CA HIS A 55 20.23 3.91 10.67
C HIS A 55 21.45 4.83 10.47
N SER A 56 21.47 5.58 9.38
CA SER A 56 22.53 6.55 9.08
C SER A 56 22.64 7.62 10.18
N PHE A 57 21.48 8.11 10.66
CA PHE A 57 21.44 9.06 11.77
C PHE A 57 22.00 8.47 13.07
N ALA A 58 21.67 7.20 13.38
CA ALA A 58 22.21 6.51 14.55
C ALA A 58 23.75 6.39 14.48
N LYS A 59 24.30 6.06 13.32
CA LYS A 59 25.75 6.03 13.09
C LYS A 59 26.40 7.39 13.30
N GLN A 60 25.78 8.45 12.72
CA GLN A 60 26.28 9.81 12.85
C GLN A 60 26.29 10.26 14.31
N GLN A 61 25.26 9.94 15.12
CA GLN A 61 25.25 10.25 16.55
C GLN A 61 26.43 9.63 17.30
N ILE A 62 26.82 8.41 16.94
CA ILE A 62 27.98 7.74 17.54
C ILE A 62 29.27 8.47 17.17
N GLU A 63 29.45 8.82 15.91
CA GLU A 63 30.64 9.55 15.46
C GLU A 63 30.71 10.97 16.05
N ASP A 64 29.58 11.66 16.13
CA ASP A 64 29.48 12.97 16.80
C ASP A 64 29.86 12.86 18.30
N GLY A 65 29.44 11.76 18.96
CA GLY A 65 29.81 11.47 20.34
C GLY A 65 31.32 11.38 20.54
N LYS A 66 31.99 10.58 19.71
CA LYS A 66 33.49 10.41 19.75
C LYS A 66 34.20 11.72 19.47
N ASN A 67 33.65 12.58 18.65
CA ASN A 67 34.27 13.85 18.21
C ASN A 67 33.96 15.04 19.13
N LYS A 68 33.27 14.85 20.25
CA LYS A 68 33.04 15.92 21.23
C LYS A 68 34.35 16.46 21.79
N ARG A 69 34.37 17.72 22.16
CA ARG A 69 35.51 18.35 22.81
C ARG A 69 35.92 17.63 24.12
N MET A 70 34.98 17.06 24.82
CA MET A 70 35.17 16.28 26.05
C MET A 70 34.27 15.02 25.96
N PRO A 71 34.72 14.00 25.25
CA PRO A 71 33.96 12.76 25.16
C PRO A 71 33.96 12.02 26.51
N THR A 72 32.82 11.42 26.84
CA THR A 72 32.68 10.53 27.98
C THR A 72 33.25 9.14 27.62
N GLU A 73 33.46 8.26 28.60
CA GLU A 73 33.82 6.88 28.35
C GLU A 73 32.80 6.15 27.44
N HIS A 74 31.52 6.46 27.63
CA HIS A 74 30.45 5.94 26.79
C HIS A 74 30.51 6.47 25.35
N ASP A 75 30.93 7.73 25.15
CA ASP A 75 31.09 8.31 23.82
C ASP A 75 32.30 7.65 23.09
N LEU A 76 33.34 7.26 23.81
CA LEU A 76 34.54 6.61 23.23
C LEU A 76 34.34 5.11 22.98
N ASN A 77 33.54 4.45 23.82
CA ASN A 77 33.20 3.02 23.71
C ASN A 77 31.69 2.81 23.60
N PRO A 78 31.05 3.28 22.50
CA PRO A 78 29.61 3.18 22.35
C PRO A 78 29.16 1.74 22.12
N ASN A 79 27.96 1.41 22.57
CA ASN A 79 27.33 0.14 22.20
C ASN A 79 26.91 0.18 20.73
N MET A 80 27.55 -0.62 19.91
CA MET A 80 27.35 -0.67 18.45
C MET A 80 26.18 -1.55 18.00
N ARG A 81 25.53 -2.28 18.93
CA ARG A 81 24.57 -3.34 18.63
C ARG A 81 23.45 -2.93 17.66
N PHE A 82 22.90 -1.72 17.81
CA PHE A 82 21.86 -1.24 16.90
C PHE A 82 22.41 -0.91 15.51
N VAL A 83 23.53 -0.21 15.42
CA VAL A 83 24.12 0.17 14.12
C VAL A 83 24.77 -1.00 13.39
N GLU A 84 25.11 -2.07 14.12
CA GLU A 84 25.60 -3.33 13.56
C GLU A 84 24.48 -4.35 13.32
N ASN A 85 23.22 -3.97 13.57
CA ASN A 85 22.07 -4.82 13.28
C ASN A 85 22.11 -5.28 11.83
N ARG A 86 22.15 -6.59 11.63
CA ARG A 86 22.37 -7.17 10.31
C ARG A 86 21.25 -6.83 9.31
N VAL A 87 20.02 -6.68 9.77
CA VAL A 87 18.88 -6.29 8.91
C VAL A 87 19.04 -4.87 8.40
N LEU A 88 19.49 -3.93 9.27
CA LEU A 88 19.77 -2.54 8.87
C LEU A 88 20.95 -2.49 7.89
N VAL A 89 22.03 -3.23 8.17
CA VAL A 89 23.19 -3.30 7.28
C VAL A 89 22.80 -3.91 5.92
N GLN A 90 21.96 -4.95 5.91
CA GLN A 90 21.46 -5.55 4.67
C GLN A 90 20.61 -4.57 3.88
N LEU A 91 19.74 -3.82 4.55
CA LEU A 91 18.83 -2.85 3.89
C LEU A 91 19.63 -1.66 3.33
N GLU A 92 20.57 -1.12 4.10
CA GLU A 92 21.44 -0.01 3.70
C GLU A 92 22.28 -0.36 2.45
N ASN A 93 22.83 -1.57 2.40
CA ASN A 93 23.66 -2.02 1.28
C ASN A 93 22.86 -2.70 0.16
N HIS A 94 21.53 -2.61 0.17
CA HIS A 94 20.67 -3.30 -0.79
C HIS A 94 20.72 -2.63 -2.18
N PRO A 95 21.30 -3.27 -3.22
CA PRO A 95 21.58 -2.61 -4.51
C PRO A 95 20.34 -2.11 -5.23
N GLN A 96 19.22 -2.87 -5.13
CA GLN A 96 17.95 -2.45 -5.73
C GLN A 96 17.39 -1.22 -5.01
N LEU A 97 17.49 -1.15 -3.68
CA LEU A 97 17.02 -0.01 -2.91
C LEU A 97 17.84 1.24 -3.24
N GLU A 98 19.16 1.14 -3.24
CA GLU A 98 20.07 2.23 -3.62
C GLU A 98 19.76 2.76 -5.01
N LYS A 99 19.61 1.88 -6.01
CA LYS A 99 19.21 2.25 -7.37
C LYS A 99 17.87 3.01 -7.40
N HIS A 100 16.90 2.55 -6.62
CA HIS A 100 15.58 3.18 -6.56
C HIS A 100 15.62 4.53 -5.85
N ILE A 101 16.38 4.66 -4.74
CA ILE A 101 16.59 5.94 -4.02
C ILE A 101 17.23 6.96 -4.96
N SER A 102 18.33 6.59 -5.61
CA SER A 102 19.07 7.45 -6.54
C SER A 102 18.21 7.91 -7.72
N ALA A 103 17.48 6.98 -8.35
CA ALA A 103 16.62 7.28 -9.50
C ALA A 103 15.47 8.25 -9.15
N ARG A 104 14.98 8.22 -7.91
CA ARG A 104 13.90 9.08 -7.40
C ARG A 104 14.42 10.33 -6.69
N LYS A 105 15.72 10.46 -6.54
CA LYS A 105 16.38 11.56 -5.80
C LYS A 105 15.81 11.72 -4.39
N ILE A 106 15.57 10.59 -3.69
CA ILE A 106 15.03 10.61 -2.34
C ILE A 106 16.08 11.18 -1.40
N ASN A 107 15.69 12.19 -0.63
CA ASN A 107 16.56 12.88 0.31
C ASN A 107 15.75 13.25 1.57
N TRP A 108 16.32 13.01 2.74
CA TRP A 108 15.73 13.28 4.04
C TRP A 108 16.40 14.45 4.78
N SER A 109 17.35 15.15 4.15
CA SER A 109 18.14 16.21 4.80
C SER A 109 17.29 17.34 5.39
N GLU A 110 16.15 17.67 4.77
CA GLU A 110 15.21 18.68 5.27
C GLU A 110 14.40 18.19 6.49
N HIS A 111 14.42 16.91 6.79
CA HIS A 111 13.62 16.28 7.85
C HIS A 111 14.46 15.64 8.97
N LEU A 112 15.75 15.94 9.05
CA LEU A 112 16.68 15.35 10.03
C LEU A 112 16.25 15.60 11.47
N GLU A 113 15.65 16.74 11.78
CA GLU A 113 15.15 17.04 13.12
C GLU A 113 13.97 16.14 13.51
N LEU A 114 13.11 15.81 12.58
CA LEU A 114 12.03 14.84 12.81
C LEU A 114 12.60 13.43 13.03
N ILE A 115 13.56 13.01 12.21
CA ILE A 115 14.25 11.73 12.35
C ILE A 115 14.95 11.64 13.72
N ARG A 116 15.61 12.71 14.14
CA ARG A 116 16.22 12.81 15.46
C ARG A 116 15.20 12.60 16.58
N ARG A 117 14.07 13.28 16.53
CA ARG A 117 13.01 13.13 17.55
C ARG A 117 12.45 11.72 17.59
N ILE A 118 12.17 11.12 16.44
CA ILE A 118 11.67 9.74 16.35
C ILE A 118 12.70 8.78 16.93
N PHE A 119 13.96 8.89 16.53
CA PHE A 119 15.00 7.99 17.01
C PHE A 119 15.30 8.18 18.52
N THR A 120 15.20 9.41 19.03
CA THR A 120 15.34 9.68 20.47
C THR A 120 14.22 9.00 21.25
N ALA A 121 12.96 9.15 20.82
CA ALA A 121 11.82 8.49 21.47
C ALA A 121 11.95 6.95 21.39
N PHE A 122 12.41 6.43 20.25
CA PHE A 122 12.65 4.99 20.12
C PHE A 122 13.73 4.48 21.08
N LYS A 123 14.83 5.22 21.28
CA LYS A 123 15.89 4.85 22.22
C LYS A 123 15.44 4.78 23.69
N GLU A 124 14.39 5.51 24.04
CA GLU A 124 13.79 5.52 25.37
C GLU A 124 12.80 4.36 25.60
N SER A 125 12.46 3.60 24.55
CA SER A 125 11.54 2.46 24.63
C SER A 125 12.15 1.28 25.41
N GLU A 126 11.27 0.54 26.10
CA GLU A 126 11.67 -0.68 26.81
C GLU A 126 12.30 -1.69 25.86
N GLU A 127 11.76 -1.84 24.65
CA GLU A 127 12.23 -2.77 23.63
C GLU A 127 13.65 -2.42 23.13
N TYR A 128 13.92 -1.12 22.95
CA TYR A 128 15.28 -0.71 22.56
C TYR A 128 16.28 -0.91 23.69
N VAL A 129 15.91 -0.57 24.92
CA VAL A 129 16.77 -0.75 26.10
C VAL A 129 17.05 -2.23 26.34
N GLU A 130 16.04 -3.09 26.23
CA GLU A 130 16.20 -4.55 26.32
C GLU A 130 17.11 -5.08 25.20
N TYR A 131 16.88 -4.63 23.96
CA TYR A 131 17.68 -5.03 22.81
C TYR A 131 19.14 -4.63 22.97
N MET A 132 19.44 -3.45 23.49
CA MET A 132 20.80 -2.95 23.66
C MET A 132 21.57 -3.60 24.82
N ASN A 133 20.88 -3.97 25.92
CA ASN A 133 21.52 -4.42 27.17
C ASN A 133 21.30 -5.91 27.49
N GLY A 134 20.40 -6.59 26.76
CA GLY A 134 20.12 -8.01 26.94
C GLY A 134 21.20 -8.94 26.37
N ASP A 135 20.88 -10.21 26.29
CA ASP A 135 21.75 -11.21 25.64
C ASP A 135 22.03 -10.88 24.17
N GLU A 136 23.02 -11.53 23.57
CA GLU A 136 23.35 -11.29 22.17
C GLU A 136 22.17 -11.68 21.26
N PRO A 137 21.63 -10.72 20.46
CA PRO A 137 20.42 -10.94 19.69
C PRO A 137 20.66 -11.88 18.52
N ASN A 138 19.83 -12.89 18.40
CA ASN A 138 19.78 -13.68 17.19
C ASN A 138 19.13 -12.90 16.03
N TYR A 139 19.16 -13.42 14.82
CA TYR A 139 18.64 -12.71 13.66
C TYR A 139 17.12 -12.40 13.74
N LYS A 140 16.33 -13.19 14.46
CA LYS A 140 14.91 -12.93 14.68
C LYS A 140 14.71 -11.72 15.60
N ASP A 141 15.53 -11.60 16.65
CA ASP A 141 15.51 -10.45 17.56
C ASP A 141 15.94 -9.17 16.84
N GLN A 142 16.97 -9.28 15.98
CA GLN A 142 17.42 -8.18 15.13
C GLN A 142 16.32 -7.70 14.17
N ARG A 143 15.51 -8.60 13.61
CA ARG A 143 14.34 -8.20 12.83
C ARG A 143 13.24 -7.57 13.68
N ARG A 144 12.99 -8.14 14.86
CA ARG A 144 11.93 -7.66 15.78
C ARG A 144 12.12 -6.21 16.16
N ILE A 145 13.37 -5.79 16.48
CA ILE A 145 13.63 -4.40 16.85
C ILE A 145 13.39 -3.42 15.67
N ILE A 146 13.64 -3.85 14.44
CA ILE A 146 13.35 -3.03 13.25
C ILE A 146 11.83 -2.96 12.98
N TYR A 147 11.07 -4.02 13.22
CA TYR A 147 9.60 -3.95 13.20
C TYR A 147 9.09 -2.94 14.20
N LYS A 148 9.59 -2.98 15.44
CA LYS A 148 9.19 -2.04 16.48
C LYS A 148 9.49 -0.59 16.10
N LEU A 149 10.69 -0.32 15.62
CA LEU A 149 11.01 1.00 15.08
C LEU A 149 10.02 1.42 13.98
N TYR A 150 9.75 0.52 13.04
CA TYR A 150 8.93 0.85 11.90
C TYR A 150 7.45 1.01 12.25
N GLU A 151 6.85 0.02 12.90
CA GLU A 151 5.40 0.00 13.18
C GLU A 151 5.01 1.02 14.25
N ASP A 152 5.77 1.09 15.34
CA ASP A 152 5.38 1.88 16.52
C ASP A 152 5.90 3.33 16.48
N TYR A 153 6.88 3.66 15.62
CA TYR A 153 7.49 4.99 15.58
C TYR A 153 7.47 5.67 14.21
N LEU A 154 7.60 4.92 13.12
CA LEU A 154 7.59 5.49 11.78
C LEU A 154 6.19 5.48 11.16
N LEU A 155 5.53 4.34 11.16
CA LEU A 155 4.23 4.18 10.49
C LEU A 155 3.11 4.97 11.15
N VAL A 156 3.12 5.11 12.48
CA VAL A 156 2.10 5.84 13.24
C VAL A 156 2.40 7.34 13.42
N ASN A 157 3.51 7.83 12.87
CA ASN A 157 3.93 9.21 13.06
C ASN A 157 3.15 10.16 12.16
N GLU A 158 2.25 10.96 12.72
CA GLU A 158 1.39 11.90 11.99
C GLU A 158 2.18 12.94 11.18
N HIS A 159 3.34 13.42 11.68
CA HIS A 159 4.17 14.35 10.94
C HIS A 159 4.80 13.71 9.70
N LEU A 160 5.23 12.43 9.80
CA LEU A 160 5.70 11.71 8.62
C LEU A 160 4.58 11.50 7.60
N GLN A 161 3.38 11.15 8.07
CA GLN A 161 2.21 11.02 7.19
C GLN A 161 1.93 12.34 6.46
N SER A 162 1.91 13.47 7.17
CA SER A 162 1.73 14.79 6.56
C SER A 162 2.81 15.11 5.51
N ILE A 163 4.08 14.81 5.78
CA ILE A 163 5.18 14.99 4.83
C ILE A 163 4.95 14.15 3.56
N PHE A 164 4.48 12.92 3.70
CA PHE A 164 4.17 12.06 2.55
C PHE A 164 2.96 12.58 1.76
N GLU A 165 1.91 13.04 2.42
CA GLU A 165 0.72 13.63 1.79
C GLU A 165 1.07 14.92 1.03
N GLU A 166 1.90 15.80 1.59
CA GLU A 166 2.41 16.98 0.92
C GLU A 166 3.26 16.65 -0.33
N LYS A 167 4.07 15.59 -0.26
CA LYS A 167 4.86 15.13 -1.41
C LYS A 167 3.98 14.58 -2.54
N SER A 168 2.84 13.98 -2.22
CA SER A 168 1.94 13.43 -3.22
C SER A 168 0.55 13.14 -2.67
N MET A 169 -0.46 13.86 -3.16
CA MET A 169 -1.87 13.57 -2.87
C MET A 169 -2.29 12.13 -3.26
N LEU A 170 -1.54 11.49 -4.18
CA LEU A 170 -1.80 10.10 -4.59
C LEU A 170 -1.43 9.08 -3.51
N TRP A 171 -0.78 9.50 -2.41
CA TRP A 171 -0.36 8.63 -1.30
C TRP A 171 -1.31 8.65 -0.11
N MET A 172 -2.29 9.55 -0.09
CA MET A 172 -3.15 9.85 1.06
C MET A 172 -3.78 8.60 1.73
N ASN A 173 -4.14 7.59 0.95
CA ASN A 173 -4.77 6.35 1.47
C ASN A 173 -3.88 5.12 1.30
N ASP A 174 -2.59 5.29 0.96
CA ASP A 174 -1.72 4.17 0.64
C ASP A 174 -0.72 3.85 1.76
N PHE A 175 -0.60 4.75 2.74
CA PHE A 175 0.49 4.73 3.70
C PHE A 175 0.55 3.42 4.51
N GLU A 176 -0.58 2.99 5.06
CA GLU A 176 -0.68 1.74 5.83
C GLU A 176 -0.51 0.50 4.96
N GLN A 177 -1.17 0.45 3.79
CA GLN A 177 -1.09 -0.69 2.88
C GLN A 177 0.33 -0.88 2.33
N VAL A 178 1.04 0.22 2.10
CA VAL A 178 2.46 0.19 1.72
C VAL A 178 3.31 -0.22 2.91
N GLY A 179 2.94 0.18 4.13
CA GLY A 179 3.55 -0.27 5.37
C GLY A 179 3.59 -1.80 5.50
N GLU A 180 2.50 -2.48 5.13
CA GLU A 180 2.51 -3.95 5.07
C GLU A 180 3.56 -4.51 4.09
N MET A 181 3.83 -3.82 2.97
CA MET A 181 4.86 -4.25 2.04
C MET A 181 6.26 -4.12 2.65
N VAL A 182 6.51 -3.06 3.41
CA VAL A 182 7.77 -2.85 4.15
C VAL A 182 7.97 -3.95 5.17
N VAL A 183 6.98 -4.20 6.02
CA VAL A 183 7.00 -5.27 7.03
C VAL A 183 7.27 -6.63 6.40
N ARG A 184 6.58 -6.96 5.31
CA ARG A 184 6.81 -8.21 4.57
C ARG A 184 8.21 -8.29 3.96
N THR A 185 8.77 -7.18 3.50
CA THR A 185 10.15 -7.15 2.99
C THR A 185 11.15 -7.52 4.08
N ILE A 186 11.07 -6.86 5.23
CA ILE A 186 11.91 -7.16 6.38
C ILE A 186 11.69 -8.59 6.88
N SER A 187 10.43 -9.07 6.88
CA SER A 187 10.08 -10.45 7.28
C SER A 187 10.74 -11.51 6.42
N ASP A 188 10.85 -11.27 5.13
CA ASP A 188 11.41 -12.24 4.18
C ASP A 188 12.93 -12.18 4.11
N PHE A 189 13.58 -11.19 4.72
CA PHE A 189 15.03 -11.10 4.80
C PHE A 189 15.60 -12.31 5.54
N LYS A 190 16.71 -12.84 5.01
CA LYS A 190 17.41 -14.03 5.53
C LYS A 190 18.83 -13.67 5.92
N LYS A 191 19.30 -14.27 7.02
CA LYS A 191 20.65 -14.02 7.57
C LYS A 191 21.76 -14.31 6.55
N ASP A 192 21.62 -15.43 5.84
CA ASP A 192 22.67 -15.96 4.99
C ASP A 192 22.52 -15.61 3.51
N VAL A 193 21.64 -14.64 3.21
CA VAL A 193 21.44 -14.09 1.86
C VAL A 193 22.03 -12.70 1.81
N ASP A 194 22.84 -12.44 0.79
CA ASP A 194 23.37 -11.10 0.54
C ASP A 194 22.21 -10.10 0.43
N PHE A 195 22.37 -8.97 1.11
CA PHE A 195 21.36 -7.91 1.18
C PHE A 195 19.98 -8.35 1.72
N GLY A 196 19.91 -9.52 2.40
CA GLY A 196 18.66 -10.06 2.96
C GLY A 196 17.75 -10.76 1.96
N GLY A 197 17.83 -10.47 0.68
CA GLY A 197 16.98 -11.03 -0.38
C GLY A 197 16.60 -10.00 -1.42
N THR A 198 15.37 -10.06 -1.95
CA THR A 198 14.86 -9.14 -2.96
C THR A 198 13.79 -8.22 -2.38
N LEU A 199 13.71 -6.99 -2.86
CA LEU A 199 12.58 -6.11 -2.55
C LEU A 199 11.29 -6.69 -3.08
N LYS A 200 10.17 -6.39 -2.41
CA LYS A 200 8.86 -6.85 -2.88
C LYS A 200 8.54 -6.20 -4.22
N PRO A 201 8.17 -6.97 -5.24
CA PRO A 201 7.65 -6.41 -6.48
C PRO A 201 6.30 -5.73 -6.21
N MET A 202 5.91 -4.81 -7.09
CA MET A 202 4.62 -4.13 -7.00
C MET A 202 3.46 -5.12 -7.16
N TYR A 203 3.54 -5.99 -8.14
CA TYR A 203 2.52 -6.98 -8.47
C TYR A 203 2.90 -8.37 -7.96
N LYS A 204 1.88 -9.20 -7.66
CA LYS A 204 2.07 -10.61 -7.33
C LYS A 204 2.32 -11.42 -8.61
N ASP A 205 1.50 -11.18 -9.61
CA ASP A 205 1.62 -11.66 -10.98
C ASP A 205 1.49 -10.44 -11.88
N GLU A 206 2.58 -10.06 -12.52
CA GLU A 206 2.63 -8.78 -13.24
C GLU A 206 1.68 -8.76 -14.44
N GLU A 207 1.57 -9.87 -15.16
CA GLU A 207 0.70 -9.95 -16.34
C GLU A 207 -0.77 -10.00 -15.92
N GLU A 208 -1.14 -10.89 -14.99
CA GLU A 208 -2.53 -11.01 -14.51
C GLU A 208 -3.01 -9.74 -13.82
N ASP A 209 -2.17 -9.13 -12.97
CA ASP A 209 -2.56 -7.96 -12.19
C ASP A 209 -2.64 -6.69 -13.07
N LYS A 210 -1.72 -6.51 -14.02
CA LYS A 210 -1.81 -5.42 -15.01
C LYS A 210 -3.01 -5.59 -15.94
N ALA A 211 -3.31 -6.82 -16.37
CA ALA A 211 -4.50 -7.09 -17.15
C ALA A 211 -5.78 -6.78 -16.37
N LEU A 212 -5.85 -7.21 -15.09
CA LEU A 212 -6.98 -6.89 -14.21
C LEU A 212 -7.22 -5.37 -14.11
N VAL A 213 -6.18 -4.61 -13.81
CA VAL A 213 -6.27 -3.15 -13.64
C VAL A 213 -6.73 -2.48 -14.93
N ARG A 214 -6.10 -2.81 -16.05
CA ARG A 214 -6.43 -2.25 -17.37
C ARG A 214 -7.86 -2.59 -17.79
N ASP A 215 -8.22 -3.86 -17.71
CA ASP A 215 -9.51 -4.33 -18.21
C ASP A 215 -10.65 -3.87 -17.32
N LEU A 216 -10.47 -3.84 -16.01
CA LEU A 216 -11.44 -3.30 -15.07
C LEU A 216 -11.69 -1.79 -15.33
N PHE A 217 -10.63 -1.00 -15.50
CA PHE A 217 -10.77 0.42 -15.81
C PHE A 217 -11.49 0.62 -17.16
N ARG A 218 -10.98 0.04 -18.23
CA ARG A 218 -11.52 0.20 -19.59
C ARG A 218 -12.97 -0.22 -19.68
N LYS A 219 -13.26 -1.44 -19.22
CA LYS A 219 -14.63 -2.01 -19.33
C LYS A 219 -15.64 -1.25 -18.48
N THR A 220 -15.25 -0.78 -17.31
CA THR A 220 -16.14 0.05 -16.48
C THR A 220 -16.38 1.42 -17.13
N ALA A 221 -15.35 2.07 -17.64
CA ALA A 221 -15.48 3.38 -18.29
C ALA A 221 -16.31 3.29 -19.59
N THR A 222 -16.02 2.29 -20.43
CA THR A 222 -16.68 2.13 -21.74
C THR A 222 -18.18 1.78 -21.58
N ASN A 223 -18.52 0.91 -20.64
CA ASN A 223 -19.90 0.46 -20.43
C ASN A 223 -20.62 1.24 -19.31
N ASN A 224 -20.11 2.42 -18.96
CA ASN A 224 -20.60 3.21 -17.82
C ASN A 224 -22.12 3.45 -17.85
N LEU A 225 -22.67 3.84 -19.00
CA LEU A 225 -24.11 4.10 -19.15
C LEU A 225 -24.95 2.82 -19.12
N GLU A 226 -24.46 1.73 -19.72
CA GLU A 226 -25.14 0.44 -19.68
C GLU A 226 -25.24 -0.08 -18.26
N TYR A 227 -24.11 -0.09 -17.52
CA TYR A 227 -24.09 -0.55 -16.13
C TYR A 227 -24.94 0.34 -15.22
N GLN A 228 -24.94 1.65 -15.45
CA GLN A 228 -25.83 2.56 -14.72
C GLN A 228 -27.29 2.18 -14.90
N LYS A 229 -27.74 1.96 -16.12
CA LYS A 229 -29.11 1.57 -16.42
C LYS A 229 -29.50 0.24 -15.76
N MET A 230 -28.61 -0.76 -15.81
CA MET A 230 -28.80 -2.04 -15.13
C MET A 230 -28.99 -1.90 -13.62
N ILE A 231 -28.22 -1.01 -12.99
CA ILE A 231 -28.33 -0.72 -11.55
C ILE A 231 -29.64 0.01 -11.26
N GLU A 232 -29.98 1.03 -12.04
CA GLU A 232 -31.20 1.82 -11.90
C GLU A 232 -32.48 0.96 -11.95
N GLU A 233 -32.53 -0.02 -12.83
CA GLU A 233 -33.62 -1.00 -12.92
C GLU A 233 -33.81 -1.84 -11.63
N LYS A 234 -32.79 -1.93 -10.77
CA LYS A 234 -32.89 -2.63 -9.47
C LYS A 234 -33.17 -1.73 -8.28
N LEU A 235 -33.18 -0.40 -8.49
CA LEU A 235 -33.42 0.61 -7.46
C LEU A 235 -34.95 0.86 -7.24
N VAL A 236 -35.77 -0.19 -7.27
CA VAL A 236 -37.20 -0.07 -7.01
C VAL A 236 -37.44 0.56 -5.64
N ASN A 237 -38.15 1.68 -5.58
CA ASN A 237 -38.41 2.48 -4.37
C ASN A 237 -37.21 3.23 -3.76
N TRP A 238 -36.13 3.40 -4.51
CA TRP A 238 -35.02 4.25 -4.10
C TRP A 238 -34.89 5.46 -5.01
N ASP A 239 -34.71 6.62 -4.40
CA ASP A 239 -34.44 7.86 -5.13
C ASP A 239 -32.97 7.83 -5.61
N LEU A 240 -32.77 7.93 -6.91
CA LEU A 240 -31.45 7.88 -7.55
C LEU A 240 -30.50 8.97 -7.03
N GLU A 241 -31.07 10.16 -6.73
CA GLU A 241 -30.30 11.30 -6.22
C GLU A 241 -29.70 11.03 -4.83
N ARG A 242 -30.19 10.03 -4.11
CA ARG A 242 -29.73 9.64 -2.78
C ARG A 242 -28.65 8.55 -2.81
N VAL A 243 -28.35 7.97 -3.98
CA VAL A 243 -27.28 6.98 -4.12
C VAL A 243 -25.94 7.70 -4.16
N ALA A 244 -25.06 7.38 -3.23
CA ALA A 244 -23.72 7.94 -3.20
C ALA A 244 -22.98 7.64 -4.52
N SER A 245 -22.31 8.64 -5.08
CA SER A 245 -21.56 8.45 -6.34
C SER A 245 -20.50 7.35 -6.24
N THR A 246 -19.92 7.15 -5.06
CA THR A 246 -18.99 6.05 -4.79
C THR A 246 -19.70 4.69 -4.86
N ASP A 247 -20.90 4.56 -4.27
CA ASP A 247 -21.68 3.31 -4.33
C ASP A 247 -22.02 2.94 -5.77
N MET A 248 -22.49 3.91 -6.55
CA MET A 248 -22.77 3.73 -7.97
C MET A 248 -21.54 3.25 -8.73
N LEU A 249 -20.39 3.87 -8.48
CA LEU A 249 -19.13 3.48 -9.12
C LEU A 249 -18.70 2.07 -8.73
N LEU A 250 -18.74 1.72 -7.44
CA LEU A 250 -18.41 0.38 -6.96
C LEU A 250 -19.30 -0.70 -7.57
N MET A 251 -20.59 -0.45 -7.68
CA MET A 251 -21.53 -1.38 -8.34
C MET A 251 -21.22 -1.53 -9.83
N LYS A 252 -20.88 -0.45 -10.55
CA LYS A 252 -20.46 -0.51 -11.97
C LYS A 252 -19.17 -1.32 -12.13
N MET A 253 -18.18 -1.13 -11.23
CA MET A 253 -16.95 -1.91 -11.24
C MET A 253 -17.22 -3.39 -10.97
N ALA A 254 -18.08 -3.71 -10.01
CA ALA A 254 -18.49 -5.09 -9.73
C ALA A 254 -19.16 -5.75 -10.93
N LEU A 255 -20.08 -5.07 -11.61
CA LEU A 255 -20.70 -5.53 -12.86
C LEU A 255 -19.66 -5.79 -13.95
N SER A 256 -18.73 -4.86 -14.11
CA SER A 256 -17.62 -5.02 -15.06
C SER A 256 -16.80 -6.27 -14.75
N GLU A 257 -16.48 -6.53 -13.47
CA GLU A 257 -15.70 -7.69 -13.04
C GLU A 257 -16.51 -8.99 -13.19
N PHE A 258 -17.81 -9.00 -12.90
CA PHE A 258 -18.68 -10.15 -13.12
C PHE A 258 -18.68 -10.59 -14.59
N ILE A 259 -18.84 -9.66 -15.49
CA ILE A 259 -19.07 -9.90 -16.92
C ILE A 259 -17.76 -10.14 -17.67
N ASN A 260 -16.72 -9.33 -17.39
CA ASN A 260 -15.54 -9.24 -18.24
C ASN A 260 -14.28 -9.92 -17.66
N ILE A 261 -14.22 -10.19 -16.34
CA ILE A 261 -13.03 -10.79 -15.72
C ILE A 261 -13.33 -12.26 -15.39
N SER A 262 -13.03 -13.14 -16.32
CA SER A 262 -13.37 -14.56 -16.21
C SER A 262 -12.60 -15.33 -15.13
N SER A 263 -11.39 -14.87 -14.77
CA SER A 263 -10.50 -15.54 -13.79
C SER A 263 -10.87 -15.31 -12.33
N ILE A 264 -11.80 -14.39 -12.02
CA ILE A 264 -12.19 -14.05 -10.66
C ILE A 264 -13.60 -14.62 -10.35
N PRO A 265 -13.74 -15.45 -9.28
CA PRO A 265 -15.04 -15.95 -8.85
C PRO A 265 -16.01 -14.82 -8.47
N THR A 266 -17.30 -15.02 -8.77
CA THR A 266 -18.33 -14.00 -8.45
C THR A 266 -18.43 -13.70 -6.96
N LYS A 267 -18.27 -14.70 -6.09
CA LYS A 267 -18.23 -14.49 -4.63
C LYS A 267 -17.07 -13.64 -4.17
N VAL A 268 -15.90 -13.80 -4.80
CA VAL A 268 -14.73 -12.95 -4.51
C VAL A 268 -15.01 -11.51 -4.91
N THR A 269 -15.54 -11.29 -6.12
CA THR A 269 -15.95 -9.96 -6.57
C THR A 269 -16.93 -9.30 -5.59
N MET A 270 -18.01 -10.01 -5.18
CA MET A 270 -18.96 -9.51 -4.19
C MET A 270 -18.28 -9.04 -2.92
N ASN A 271 -17.49 -9.92 -2.30
CA ASN A 271 -16.82 -9.63 -1.04
C ASN A 271 -15.86 -8.43 -1.16
N GLU A 272 -15.08 -8.35 -2.23
CA GLU A 272 -14.12 -7.27 -2.42
C GLU A 272 -14.81 -5.90 -2.52
N TYR A 273 -15.89 -5.76 -3.29
CA TYR A 273 -16.58 -4.47 -3.40
C TYR A 273 -17.36 -4.10 -2.15
N ILE A 274 -17.87 -5.08 -1.38
CA ILE A 274 -18.45 -4.84 -0.05
C ILE A 274 -17.36 -4.32 0.92
N GLU A 275 -16.18 -4.93 0.95
CA GLU A 275 -15.09 -4.48 1.80
C GLU A 275 -14.62 -3.07 1.43
N ILE A 276 -14.43 -2.78 0.14
CA ILE A 276 -14.06 -1.43 -0.33
C ILE A 276 -15.13 -0.41 0.07
N SER A 277 -16.42 -0.77 0.02
CA SER A 277 -17.49 0.16 0.40
C SER A 277 -17.46 0.56 1.88
N LYS A 278 -16.92 -0.29 2.76
CA LYS A 278 -16.80 0.03 4.20
C LYS A 278 -15.81 1.17 4.45
N GLU A 279 -14.77 1.27 3.62
CA GLU A 279 -13.70 2.26 3.76
C GLU A 279 -14.01 3.56 2.99
N TYR A 280 -14.63 3.43 1.82
CA TYR A 280 -14.75 4.53 0.85
C TYR A 280 -16.18 5.06 0.68
N SER A 281 -17.17 4.54 1.43
CA SER A 281 -18.53 5.02 1.36
C SER A 281 -19.21 5.11 2.73
N THR A 282 -20.54 5.18 2.75
CA THR A 282 -21.29 5.37 3.99
C THR A 282 -21.40 4.06 4.81
N PRO A 283 -21.62 4.10 6.13
CA PRO A 283 -21.78 2.89 6.95
C PRO A 283 -22.91 1.95 6.49
N LYS A 284 -23.92 2.48 5.75
CA LYS A 284 -25.05 1.70 5.23
C LYS A 284 -24.77 1.12 3.84
N SER A 285 -23.76 1.62 3.12
CA SER A 285 -23.44 1.25 1.74
C SER A 285 -23.16 -0.23 1.56
N LYS A 286 -22.50 -0.88 2.52
CA LYS A 286 -22.21 -2.32 2.48
C LYS A 286 -23.45 -3.19 2.29
N VAL A 287 -24.56 -2.88 3.00
CA VAL A 287 -25.81 -3.63 2.92
C VAL A 287 -26.55 -3.30 1.63
N PHE A 288 -26.55 -2.03 1.27
CA PHE A 288 -27.18 -1.54 0.03
C PHE A 288 -26.53 -2.15 -1.22
N ILE A 289 -25.20 -2.02 -1.35
CA ILE A 289 -24.43 -2.58 -2.47
C ILE A 289 -24.62 -4.09 -2.56
N ASN A 290 -24.53 -4.81 -1.42
CA ASN A 290 -24.73 -6.25 -1.42
C ASN A 290 -26.10 -6.63 -1.99
N GLY A 291 -27.17 -5.99 -1.51
CA GLY A 291 -28.55 -6.30 -1.96
C GLY A 291 -28.80 -6.02 -3.45
N ILE A 292 -28.19 -4.98 -4.01
CA ILE A 292 -28.28 -4.67 -5.44
C ILE A 292 -27.45 -5.63 -6.28
N LEU A 293 -26.21 -5.90 -5.88
CA LEU A 293 -25.32 -6.80 -6.60
C LEU A 293 -25.82 -8.25 -6.59
N ASP A 294 -26.45 -8.72 -5.51
CA ASP A 294 -27.09 -10.05 -5.46
C ASP A 294 -28.17 -10.21 -6.53
N LYS A 295 -29.07 -9.21 -6.66
CA LYS A 295 -30.11 -9.21 -7.68
C LYS A 295 -29.55 -9.19 -9.09
N LEU A 296 -28.53 -8.33 -9.33
CA LEU A 296 -27.87 -8.22 -10.63
C LEU A 296 -27.13 -9.51 -11.00
N LEU A 297 -26.47 -10.12 -10.04
CA LEU A 297 -25.72 -11.38 -10.24
C LEU A 297 -26.68 -12.53 -10.62
N ALA A 298 -27.84 -12.65 -9.94
CA ALA A 298 -28.85 -13.65 -10.26
C ALA A 298 -29.35 -13.50 -11.70
N GLU A 299 -29.72 -12.30 -12.09
CA GLU A 299 -30.20 -11.99 -13.45
C GLU A 299 -29.13 -12.25 -14.52
N LEU A 300 -27.87 -11.82 -14.27
CA LEU A 300 -26.77 -12.06 -15.20
C LEU A 300 -26.48 -13.56 -15.39
N LYS A 301 -26.67 -14.37 -14.34
CA LYS A 301 -26.57 -15.83 -14.43
C LYS A 301 -27.68 -16.42 -15.28
N GLU A 302 -28.93 -16.01 -15.08
CA GLU A 302 -30.08 -16.43 -15.89
C GLU A 302 -29.92 -16.07 -17.36
N GLN A 303 -29.39 -14.88 -17.63
CA GLN A 303 -29.09 -14.41 -19.00
C GLN A 303 -27.86 -15.07 -19.63
N GLY A 304 -27.11 -15.92 -18.92
CA GLY A 304 -25.89 -16.55 -19.40
C GLY A 304 -24.74 -15.58 -19.70
N LYS A 305 -24.80 -14.38 -19.12
CA LYS A 305 -23.76 -13.32 -19.33
C LYS A 305 -22.52 -13.52 -18.50
N ILE A 306 -22.54 -14.40 -17.48
CA ILE A 306 -21.39 -14.69 -16.62
C ILE A 306 -20.61 -15.86 -17.17
N LYS A 307 -19.40 -15.58 -17.69
CA LYS A 307 -18.50 -16.61 -18.22
C LYS A 307 -17.24 -16.67 -17.36
N LYS A 308 -17.23 -17.57 -16.37
CA LYS A 308 -16.05 -17.80 -15.52
C LYS A 308 -15.24 -18.98 -16.00
N MET A 309 -13.91 -18.90 -15.91
CA MET A 309 -12.95 -19.92 -16.35
C MET A 309 -11.83 -20.11 -15.31
N GLY A 310 -11.22 -21.30 -15.30
CA GLY A 310 -10.11 -21.59 -14.41
C GLY A 310 -10.43 -21.34 -12.94
N LYS A 311 -9.62 -20.51 -12.27
CA LYS A 311 -9.82 -20.10 -10.87
C LYS A 311 -11.19 -19.41 -10.64
N GLY A 312 -11.77 -18.78 -11.69
CA GLY A 312 -13.07 -18.12 -11.63
C GLY A 312 -14.25 -19.06 -11.39
N LEU A 313 -14.09 -20.37 -11.60
CA LEU A 313 -15.13 -21.37 -11.36
C LEU A 313 -15.27 -21.78 -9.88
N ILE A 314 -14.31 -21.42 -9.01
CA ILE A 314 -14.31 -21.80 -7.61
C ILE A 314 -15.45 -21.08 -6.88
N GLY A 315 -16.44 -21.84 -6.41
CA GLY A 315 -17.54 -21.31 -5.59
C GLY A 315 -18.66 -20.58 -6.35
N ASN A 316 -18.79 -20.81 -7.66
CA ASN A 316 -19.93 -20.33 -8.46
C ASN A 316 -21.11 -21.31 -8.37
#